data_3a98c516a54704c27d983538f60275ed
#
_entry.id   3a98c516a54704c27d983538f60275ed
#
_cell.length_a   1.000
_cell.length_b   1.000
_cell.length_c   1.000
_cell.angle_alpha   90.00
_cell.angle_beta   90.00
_cell.angle_gamma   90.00
#
_symmetry.space_group_name_H-M   'P 1'
#
loop_
_entity.id
_entity.type
_entity.pdbx_description
1 polymer ?
#
loop_
_entity_poly.entity_id
_entity_poly.type
_entity_poly.pdbx_seq_one_letter_code
_entity_poly.pdbx_strand_id
1 'polypeptide(L)'
;MTDVPSPLTVQDVKGYNSWPFVQTLGGGLVCAYSRGDRHSIDERSRGVYARKSMDGGRMWAAESKVVNTPDYGESAIGKGVDENGAMLLWVRCVGADWHHDLYRSSDGVSFERIAVLRPDPMPMQITDVIQVPTVGLICFWFAGRYRDLPENSWGTLVSTDNGRTWKQTVVEANLMKADWPTEQCGIYLGDGRIIAIARCEVCDDCPQRRQFQLQSTDFGKTWTKMRTNIGDVKISTPSLIYDASTGLLYNYYFHRGMGFLKRRVALLESIWDHPTDWPDFELVATGSANDHHAGNVNVVAENGVHYCAYYSGDENNTAVVMYPAEGTKAT
;
A
#
# COMPACT_ATOMS: atom_id res chain seq x y z
N MET A 1 17.05 -27.50 -1.91
CA MET A 1 16.74 -26.08 -1.66
C MET A 1 16.54 -25.48 -3.04
N THR A 2 15.34 -25.12 -3.40
CA THR A 2 15.09 -24.37 -4.63
C THR A 2 15.72 -22.99 -4.44
N ASP A 3 16.58 -22.58 -5.37
CA ASP A 3 17.18 -21.24 -5.37
C ASP A 3 16.04 -20.21 -5.35
N VAL A 4 15.90 -19.52 -4.20
CA VAL A 4 14.99 -18.37 -4.08
C VAL A 4 15.61 -17.26 -4.93
N PRO A 5 14.92 -16.77 -5.98
CA PRO A 5 15.49 -15.75 -6.85
C PRO A 5 15.87 -14.51 -6.03
N SER A 6 16.98 -13.89 -6.40
CA SER A 6 17.37 -12.61 -5.78
C SER A 6 16.42 -11.50 -6.20
N PRO A 7 16.09 -10.55 -5.32
CA PRO A 7 15.26 -9.41 -5.71
C PRO A 7 15.97 -8.56 -6.78
N LEU A 8 15.18 -8.02 -7.70
CA LEU A 8 15.63 -7.12 -8.76
C LEU A 8 15.72 -5.69 -8.20
N THR A 9 16.80 -4.97 -8.51
CA THR A 9 16.97 -3.59 -8.05
C THR A 9 16.13 -2.64 -8.91
N VAL A 10 15.27 -1.86 -8.27
CA VAL A 10 14.55 -0.74 -8.89
C VAL A 10 15.36 0.53 -8.74
N GLN A 11 15.84 0.83 -7.53
CA GLN A 11 16.61 2.03 -7.20
C GLN A 11 17.54 1.75 -6.01
N ASP A 12 18.83 2.06 -6.19
CA ASP A 12 19.88 1.92 -5.17
C ASP A 12 20.82 3.15 -5.08
N VAL A 13 20.44 4.25 -5.69
CA VAL A 13 21.19 5.51 -5.54
C VAL A 13 21.24 5.87 -4.07
N LYS A 14 22.42 6.30 -3.61
CA LYS A 14 22.69 6.68 -2.22
C LYS A 14 21.59 7.60 -1.66
N GLY A 15 21.09 7.27 -0.48
CA GLY A 15 20.03 7.96 0.23
C GLY A 15 18.95 7.03 0.73
N TYR A 16 17.94 7.55 1.37
CA TYR A 16 16.84 6.79 1.91
C TYR A 16 15.71 6.64 0.87
N ASN A 17 15.72 5.53 0.12
CA ASN A 17 14.72 5.16 -0.88
C ASN A 17 13.66 4.26 -0.22
N SER A 18 12.40 4.67 -0.22
CA SER A 18 11.38 4.00 0.61
C SER A 18 9.98 4.11 0.02
N TRP A 19 9.06 3.35 0.61
CA TRP A 19 7.63 3.38 0.34
C TRP A 19 7.31 3.26 -1.15
N PRO A 20 7.71 2.13 -1.78
CA PRO A 20 7.43 1.92 -3.19
C PRO A 20 5.97 1.57 -3.44
N PHE A 21 5.46 2.02 -4.58
CA PHE A 21 4.16 1.67 -5.14
C PHE A 21 4.35 1.23 -6.57
N VAL A 22 3.99 -0.02 -6.87
CA VAL A 22 4.11 -0.60 -8.21
C VAL A 22 2.74 -0.70 -8.87
N GLN A 23 2.67 -0.35 -10.16
CA GLN A 23 1.46 -0.42 -10.98
C GLN A 23 1.80 -0.92 -12.38
N THR A 24 0.91 -1.73 -12.97
CA THR A 24 0.97 -2.06 -14.40
C THR A 24 0.42 -0.90 -15.21
N LEU A 25 1.16 -0.47 -16.24
CA LEU A 25 0.75 0.63 -17.09
C LEU A 25 1.35 0.51 -18.50
N GLY A 26 0.50 0.44 -19.51
CA GLY A 26 0.93 0.40 -20.91
C GLY A 26 1.80 -0.83 -21.25
N GLY A 27 1.46 -2.00 -20.69
CA GLY A 27 2.19 -3.25 -20.91
C GLY A 27 3.54 -3.34 -20.19
N GLY A 28 3.78 -2.49 -19.18
CA GLY A 28 4.98 -2.53 -18.35
C GLY A 28 4.67 -2.24 -16.89
N LEU A 29 5.71 -2.20 -16.07
CA LEU A 29 5.65 -1.87 -14.65
C LEU A 29 6.10 -0.41 -14.43
N VAL A 30 5.38 0.32 -13.62
CA VAL A 30 5.80 1.63 -13.09
C VAL A 30 5.97 1.47 -11.58
N CYS A 31 7.14 1.80 -11.06
CA CYS A 31 7.40 1.83 -9.63
C CYS A 31 7.67 3.28 -9.19
N ALA A 32 6.74 3.85 -8.41
CA ALA A 32 6.92 5.13 -7.75
C ALA A 32 7.45 4.91 -6.33
N TYR A 33 8.32 5.79 -5.85
CA TYR A 33 8.94 5.68 -4.52
C TYR A 33 9.34 7.05 -3.99
N SER A 34 9.52 7.13 -2.68
CA SER A 34 10.04 8.31 -2.02
C SER A 34 11.55 8.20 -1.83
N ARG A 35 12.28 9.32 -2.02
CA ARG A 35 13.73 9.38 -1.73
C ARG A 35 14.06 10.64 -0.96
N GLY A 36 14.82 10.49 0.12
CA GLY A 36 15.32 11.56 0.98
C GLY A 36 16.64 11.15 1.64
N ASP A 37 17.01 11.83 2.72
CA ASP A 37 18.27 11.53 3.44
C ASP A 37 18.08 10.52 4.57
N ARG A 38 16.86 10.40 5.13
CA ARG A 38 16.57 9.56 6.29
C ARG A 38 15.10 9.11 6.37
N HIS A 39 14.81 8.19 7.26
CA HIS A 39 13.46 7.75 7.58
C HIS A 39 12.74 8.78 8.48
N SER A 40 12.13 9.79 7.88
CA SER A 40 11.28 10.74 8.58
C SER A 40 10.17 11.25 7.66
N ILE A 41 8.95 11.43 8.19
CA ILE A 41 7.81 11.88 7.40
C ILE A 41 7.83 13.38 7.09
N ASP A 42 8.59 14.15 7.87
CA ASP A 42 8.74 15.60 7.78
C ASP A 42 10.09 16.04 7.20
N GLU A 43 10.82 15.11 6.63
CA GLU A 43 12.15 15.36 6.07
C GLU A 43 12.04 16.07 4.72
N ARG A 44 12.51 17.30 4.67
CA ARG A 44 12.32 18.23 3.52
C ARG A 44 13.17 17.91 2.29
N SER A 45 14.22 17.10 2.41
CA SER A 45 14.96 16.65 1.23
C SER A 45 14.19 15.60 0.44
N ARG A 46 13.12 15.06 1.01
CA ARG A 46 12.35 13.97 0.40
C ARG A 46 11.48 14.47 -0.74
N GLY A 47 11.58 13.77 -1.87
CA GLY A 47 10.70 13.89 -3.01
C GLY A 47 10.17 12.53 -3.46
N VAL A 48 9.27 12.54 -4.43
CA VAL A 48 8.69 11.35 -5.05
C VAL A 48 9.17 11.22 -6.48
N TYR A 49 9.59 10.02 -6.84
CA TYR A 49 10.17 9.66 -8.12
C TYR A 49 9.53 8.38 -8.65
N ALA A 50 9.69 8.14 -9.95
CA ALA A 50 9.19 6.93 -10.59
C ALA A 50 10.18 6.39 -11.62
N ARG A 51 10.15 5.08 -11.84
CA ARG A 51 10.84 4.39 -12.94
C ARG A 51 9.88 3.46 -13.64
N LYS A 52 10.09 3.24 -14.95
CA LYS A 52 9.32 2.34 -15.77
C LYS A 52 10.18 1.17 -16.26
N SER A 53 9.61 -0.03 -16.27
CA SER A 53 10.22 -1.24 -16.82
C SER A 53 9.26 -1.87 -17.84
N MET A 54 9.80 -2.33 -18.96
CA MET A 54 9.06 -3.01 -20.04
C MET A 54 9.39 -4.51 -20.12
N ASP A 55 10.19 -5.04 -19.19
CA ASP A 55 10.72 -6.40 -19.23
C ASP A 55 10.52 -7.16 -17.89
N GLY A 56 9.46 -6.82 -17.17
CA GLY A 56 9.12 -7.47 -15.88
C GLY A 56 10.07 -7.08 -14.74
N GLY A 57 10.58 -5.85 -14.75
CA GLY A 57 11.42 -5.31 -13.68
C GLY A 57 12.90 -5.68 -13.77
N ARG A 58 13.36 -6.30 -14.86
CA ARG A 58 14.78 -6.65 -15.06
C ARG A 58 15.63 -5.42 -15.37
N MET A 59 15.10 -4.52 -16.18
CA MET A 59 15.71 -3.22 -16.49
C MET A 59 14.71 -2.09 -16.23
N TRP A 60 15.21 -1.00 -15.68
CA TRP A 60 14.43 0.19 -15.37
C TRP A 60 14.94 1.38 -16.16
N ALA A 61 14.03 2.11 -16.79
CA ALA A 61 14.34 3.35 -17.48
C ALA A 61 14.91 4.42 -16.52
N ALA A 62 15.39 5.52 -17.07
CA ALA A 62 15.83 6.66 -16.29
C ALA A 62 14.73 7.12 -15.32
N GLU A 63 15.14 7.60 -14.15
CA GLU A 63 14.24 8.11 -13.13
C GLU A 63 13.51 9.36 -13.61
N SER A 64 12.19 9.41 -13.41
CA SER A 64 11.34 10.57 -13.58
C SER A 64 11.03 11.18 -12.23
N LYS A 65 11.06 12.50 -12.13
CA LYS A 65 10.62 13.22 -10.94
C LYS A 65 9.10 13.41 -10.99
N VAL A 66 8.38 12.88 -10.01
CA VAL A 66 6.95 13.18 -9.81
C VAL A 66 6.83 14.55 -9.15
N VAL A 67 7.45 14.70 -7.97
CA VAL A 67 7.52 15.97 -7.23
C VAL A 67 8.72 15.96 -6.28
N ASN A 68 9.35 17.12 -6.16
CA ASN A 68 10.32 17.44 -5.11
C ASN A 68 10.40 18.95 -5.03
N THR A 69 9.86 19.54 -3.98
CA THR A 69 9.83 20.99 -3.76
C THR A 69 10.60 21.37 -2.49
N PRO A 70 11.17 22.55 -2.40
CA PRO A 70 12.00 22.94 -1.24
C PRO A 70 11.18 23.16 0.05
N ASP A 71 9.86 23.36 -0.08
CA ASP A 71 9.00 23.74 1.04
C ASP A 71 8.38 22.54 1.77
N TYR A 72 8.43 21.36 1.17
CA TYR A 72 7.77 20.16 1.68
C TYR A 72 8.69 18.93 1.64
N GLY A 73 8.44 18.01 2.59
CA GLY A 73 8.84 16.62 2.47
C GLY A 73 7.68 15.85 1.82
N GLU A 74 7.90 15.36 0.61
CA GLU A 74 6.88 14.62 -0.14
C GLU A 74 7.08 13.11 -0.02
N SER A 75 6.00 12.40 0.25
CA SER A 75 6.01 10.93 0.38
C SER A 75 4.91 10.30 -0.45
N ALA A 76 5.25 9.33 -1.27
CA ALA A 76 4.25 8.45 -1.89
C ALA A 76 3.53 7.66 -0.79
N ILE A 77 2.19 7.57 -0.85
CA ILE A 77 1.37 6.98 0.22
C ILE A 77 0.26 6.05 -0.27
N GLY A 78 -0.10 6.08 -1.55
CA GLY A 78 -1.13 5.23 -2.13
C GLY A 78 -1.12 5.32 -3.65
N LYS A 79 -1.61 4.30 -4.31
CA LYS A 79 -1.69 4.19 -5.77
C LYS A 79 -3.04 3.69 -6.24
N GLY A 80 -3.25 3.69 -7.52
CA GLY A 80 -4.35 3.02 -8.19
C GLY A 80 -4.42 3.39 -9.66
N VAL A 81 -5.56 3.14 -10.26
CA VAL A 81 -5.84 3.55 -11.64
C VAL A 81 -7.15 4.31 -11.69
N ASP A 82 -7.24 5.26 -12.60
CA ASP A 82 -8.46 5.98 -12.89
C ASP A 82 -9.35 5.21 -13.88
N GLU A 83 -10.53 5.74 -14.18
CA GLU A 83 -11.50 5.11 -15.09
C GLU A 83 -10.96 4.91 -16.52
N ASN A 84 -9.92 5.63 -16.90
CA ASN A 84 -9.25 5.53 -18.20
C ASN A 84 -8.00 4.64 -18.17
N GLY A 85 -7.71 4.00 -17.04
CA GLY A 85 -6.52 3.17 -16.84
C GLY A 85 -5.22 3.93 -16.61
N ALA A 86 -5.27 5.26 -16.40
CA ALA A 86 -4.10 6.03 -16.01
C ALA A 86 -3.75 5.79 -14.55
N MET A 87 -2.45 5.72 -14.24
CA MET A 87 -1.97 5.57 -12.87
C MET A 87 -2.31 6.81 -12.03
N LEU A 88 -2.85 6.57 -10.85
CA LEU A 88 -3.03 7.56 -9.79
C LEU A 88 -2.01 7.32 -8.69
N LEU A 89 -1.46 8.40 -8.13
CA LEU A 89 -0.48 8.35 -7.05
C LEU A 89 -0.77 9.44 -6.03
N TRP A 90 -1.09 9.03 -4.80
CA TRP A 90 -1.21 9.93 -3.67
C TRP A 90 0.15 10.29 -3.12
N VAL A 91 0.35 11.58 -2.88
CA VAL A 91 1.54 12.14 -2.25
C VAL A 91 1.15 12.95 -1.03
N ARG A 92 1.71 12.61 0.12
CA ARG A 92 1.61 13.42 1.33
C ARG A 92 2.69 14.49 1.34
N CYS A 93 2.30 15.73 1.51
CA CYS A 93 3.16 16.90 1.59
C CYS A 93 3.16 17.46 3.01
N VAL A 94 4.31 17.46 3.68
CA VAL A 94 4.49 17.95 5.05
C VAL A 94 5.54 19.07 5.06
N GLY A 95 5.15 20.26 5.48
CA GLY A 95 6.04 21.41 5.44
C GLY A 95 5.41 22.66 6.05
N ALA A 96 5.25 23.72 5.22
CA ALA A 96 4.61 24.96 5.64
C ALA A 96 3.16 24.77 6.07
N ASP A 97 2.47 23.84 5.41
CA ASP A 97 1.21 23.24 5.81
C ASP A 97 1.28 21.72 5.63
N TRP A 98 0.19 21.03 5.93
CA TRP A 98 0.03 19.60 5.67
C TRP A 98 -1.13 19.41 4.70
N HIS A 99 -0.87 18.74 3.57
CA HIS A 99 -1.89 18.42 2.58
C HIS A 99 -1.54 17.13 1.82
N HIS A 100 -2.46 16.68 0.98
CA HIS A 100 -2.27 15.54 0.11
C HIS A 100 -2.52 15.96 -1.34
N ASP A 101 -1.57 15.64 -2.19
CA ASP A 101 -1.66 15.83 -3.64
C ASP A 101 -2.00 14.50 -4.33
N LEU A 102 -2.85 14.55 -5.35
CA LEU A 102 -3.09 13.42 -6.23
C LEU A 102 -2.48 13.71 -7.59
N TYR A 103 -1.59 12.83 -8.01
CA TYR A 103 -0.96 12.86 -9.33
C TYR A 103 -1.57 11.80 -10.24
N ARG A 104 -1.60 12.11 -11.55
CA ARG A 104 -2.05 11.21 -12.63
C ARG A 104 -0.94 11.05 -13.65
N SER A 105 -0.77 9.83 -14.20
CA SER A 105 0.13 9.55 -15.30
C SER A 105 -0.48 8.52 -16.25
N SER A 106 -0.48 8.80 -17.55
CA SER A 106 -0.90 7.87 -18.59
C SER A 106 0.27 7.05 -19.18
N ASP A 107 1.51 7.50 -18.95
CA ASP A 107 2.71 6.90 -19.54
C ASP A 107 3.69 6.31 -18.50
N GLY A 108 3.50 6.64 -17.21
CA GLY A 108 4.38 6.26 -16.11
C GLY A 108 5.69 7.06 -16.02
N VAL A 109 5.79 8.15 -16.79
CA VAL A 109 6.97 9.02 -16.88
C VAL A 109 6.62 10.47 -16.54
N SER A 110 5.52 10.94 -17.09
CA SER A 110 5.02 12.31 -16.88
C SER A 110 3.85 12.26 -15.89
N PHE A 111 3.91 13.07 -14.83
CA PHE A 111 2.88 13.10 -13.80
C PHE A 111 2.28 14.50 -13.68
N GLU A 112 0.96 14.59 -13.75
CA GLU A 112 0.18 15.81 -13.58
C GLU A 112 -0.51 15.81 -12.22
N ARG A 113 -0.39 16.89 -11.45
CA ARG A 113 -1.17 17.06 -10.21
C ARG A 113 -2.60 17.44 -10.55
N ILE A 114 -3.56 16.57 -10.20
CA ILE A 114 -4.98 16.74 -10.55
C ILE A 114 -5.86 17.16 -9.37
N ALA A 115 -5.39 16.98 -8.12
CA ALA A 115 -6.11 17.42 -6.92
C ALA A 115 -5.16 17.77 -5.79
N VAL A 116 -5.61 18.67 -4.90
CA VAL A 116 -4.98 19.03 -3.63
C VAL A 116 -6.03 18.92 -2.54
N LEU A 117 -5.79 18.08 -1.53
CA LEU A 117 -6.75 17.82 -0.46
C LEU A 117 -6.24 18.30 0.90
N ARG A 118 -7.12 18.97 1.62
CA ARG A 118 -6.96 19.38 3.03
C ARG A 118 -8.19 18.94 3.82
N PRO A 119 -8.40 17.62 3.97
CA PRO A 119 -9.59 17.13 4.67
C PRO A 119 -9.47 17.34 6.19
N ASP A 120 -10.60 17.27 6.88
CA ASP A 120 -10.68 17.34 8.33
C ASP A 120 -11.51 16.16 8.86
N PRO A 121 -10.94 15.26 9.71
CA PRO A 121 -9.56 15.28 10.21
C PRO A 121 -8.53 15.05 9.12
N MET A 122 -7.34 15.67 9.27
CA MET A 122 -6.24 15.52 8.34
C MET A 122 -5.68 14.09 8.40
N PRO A 123 -5.71 13.30 7.32
CA PRO A 123 -5.15 11.97 7.30
C PRO A 123 -3.63 11.95 7.53
N MET A 124 -3.17 10.96 8.27
CA MET A 124 -1.75 10.56 8.25
C MET A 124 -1.38 9.98 6.89
N GLN A 125 -2.31 9.22 6.30
CA GLN A 125 -2.14 8.64 4.98
C GLN A 125 -3.50 8.45 4.31
N ILE A 126 -3.53 8.59 2.99
CA ILE A 126 -4.57 8.12 2.07
C ILE A 126 -4.00 6.89 1.36
N THR A 127 -4.77 5.82 1.30
CA THR A 127 -4.29 4.53 0.80
C THR A 127 -4.61 4.31 -0.68
N ASP A 128 -4.49 3.07 -1.15
CA ASP A 128 -4.68 2.75 -2.56
C ASP A 128 -6.10 3.08 -3.05
N VAL A 129 -6.18 3.48 -4.32
CA VAL A 129 -7.44 3.82 -5.00
C VAL A 129 -8.10 2.54 -5.52
N ILE A 130 -9.35 2.35 -5.16
CA ILE A 130 -10.20 1.25 -5.64
C ILE A 130 -11.22 1.82 -6.62
N GLN A 131 -11.32 1.25 -7.81
CA GLN A 131 -12.43 1.52 -8.72
C GLN A 131 -13.66 0.72 -8.30
N VAL A 132 -14.76 1.40 -8.06
CA VAL A 132 -16.04 0.76 -7.73
C VAL A 132 -17.05 1.19 -8.78
N PRO A 133 -17.49 0.30 -9.68
CA PRO A 133 -18.49 0.63 -10.70
C PRO A 133 -19.73 1.27 -10.08
N THR A 134 -20.31 2.26 -10.74
CA THR A 134 -21.48 3.06 -10.30
C THR A 134 -21.22 4.03 -9.15
N VAL A 135 -20.09 3.94 -8.45
CA VAL A 135 -19.70 4.87 -7.37
C VAL A 135 -18.60 5.81 -7.85
N GLY A 136 -17.59 5.28 -8.54
CA GLY A 136 -16.37 5.97 -8.93
C GLY A 136 -15.13 5.42 -8.21
N LEU A 137 -14.31 6.29 -7.65
CA LEU A 137 -13.07 5.94 -6.96
C LEU A 137 -13.26 6.01 -5.45
N ILE A 138 -12.76 5.00 -4.74
CA ILE A 138 -12.74 4.94 -3.27
C ILE A 138 -11.31 4.78 -2.80
N CYS A 139 -10.92 5.52 -1.73
CA CYS A 139 -9.69 5.30 -0.97
C CYS A 139 -10.05 5.16 0.50
N PHE A 140 -9.22 4.44 1.25
CA PHE A 140 -9.25 4.55 2.71
C PHE A 140 -8.32 5.68 3.17
N TRP A 141 -8.54 6.13 4.38
CA TRP A 141 -7.65 7.04 5.08
C TRP A 141 -7.65 6.72 6.57
N PHE A 142 -6.58 7.09 7.26
CA PHE A 142 -6.51 7.04 8.70
C PHE A 142 -5.83 8.32 9.23
N ALA A 143 -6.30 8.79 10.39
CA ALA A 143 -5.81 9.99 11.06
C ALA A 143 -5.66 9.71 12.54
N GLY A 144 -4.70 10.37 13.20
CA GLY A 144 -4.45 10.22 14.62
C GLY A 144 -2.97 10.29 14.94
N ARG A 145 -2.61 9.74 16.08
CA ARG A 145 -1.23 9.67 16.55
C ARG A 145 -0.94 8.26 17.05
N TYR A 146 0.30 7.83 16.90
CA TYR A 146 0.76 6.52 17.35
C TYR A 146 0.90 6.42 18.89
N ARG A 147 -0.06 7.02 19.59
CA ARG A 147 -0.18 7.00 21.05
C ARG A 147 -1.34 6.10 21.46
N ASP A 148 -1.28 5.58 22.68
CA ASP A 148 -2.35 4.77 23.24
C ASP A 148 -3.41 5.67 23.93
N LEU A 149 -4.05 6.51 23.10
CA LEU A 149 -5.11 7.45 23.47
C LEU A 149 -6.27 7.32 22.48
N PRO A 150 -7.52 7.59 22.91
CA PRO A 150 -8.70 7.50 22.04
C PRO A 150 -8.80 8.72 21.10
N GLU A 151 -7.80 8.94 20.27
CA GLU A 151 -7.73 10.09 19.34
C GLU A 151 -7.62 9.67 17.87
N ASN A 152 -7.66 8.34 17.60
CA ASN A 152 -7.44 7.82 16.28
C ASN A 152 -8.77 7.60 15.54
N SER A 153 -8.74 7.75 14.22
CA SER A 153 -9.90 7.58 13.36
C SER A 153 -9.50 7.00 12.00
N TRP A 154 -10.47 6.45 11.32
CA TRP A 154 -10.33 6.02 9.93
C TRP A 154 -11.63 6.20 9.17
N GLY A 155 -11.54 6.15 7.86
CA GLY A 155 -12.70 6.27 7.00
C GLY A 155 -12.37 6.14 5.53
N THR A 156 -13.25 6.69 4.69
CA THR A 156 -13.14 6.63 3.24
C THR A 156 -13.15 8.01 2.60
N LEU A 157 -12.52 8.10 1.45
CA LEU A 157 -12.63 9.19 0.49
C LEU A 157 -13.30 8.65 -0.76
N VAL A 158 -14.30 9.36 -1.29
CA VAL A 158 -15.02 8.97 -2.51
C VAL A 158 -14.95 10.10 -3.54
N SER A 159 -14.58 9.75 -4.77
CA SER A 159 -14.61 10.65 -5.92
C SER A 159 -15.54 10.10 -6.99
N THR A 160 -16.44 10.96 -7.49
CA THR A 160 -17.37 10.67 -8.58
C THR A 160 -17.01 11.39 -9.89
N ASP A 161 -15.88 12.08 -9.90
CA ASP A 161 -15.38 12.89 -11.03
C ASP A 161 -13.96 12.49 -11.45
N ASN A 162 -13.68 11.19 -11.31
CA ASN A 162 -12.41 10.57 -11.71
C ASN A 162 -11.19 11.20 -11.01
N GLY A 163 -11.31 11.44 -9.71
CA GLY A 163 -10.21 11.86 -8.83
C GLY A 163 -9.98 13.38 -8.72
N ARG A 164 -10.84 14.23 -9.32
CA ARG A 164 -10.68 15.69 -9.23
C ARG A 164 -11.14 16.25 -7.90
N THR A 165 -12.25 15.75 -7.39
CA THR A 165 -12.76 16.12 -6.06
C THR A 165 -13.07 14.89 -5.22
N TRP A 166 -12.98 15.02 -3.90
CA TRP A 166 -13.12 13.91 -2.96
C TRP A 166 -13.98 14.31 -1.77
N LYS A 167 -14.91 13.43 -1.42
CA LYS A 167 -15.71 13.55 -0.22
C LYS A 167 -15.19 12.62 0.86
N GLN A 168 -14.80 13.19 2.00
CA GLN A 168 -14.36 12.43 3.17
C GLN A 168 -15.55 11.96 4.00
N THR A 169 -15.47 10.72 4.49
CA THR A 169 -16.41 10.14 5.47
C THR A 169 -15.62 9.46 6.57
N VAL A 170 -15.94 9.75 7.82
CA VAL A 170 -15.42 9.04 9.00
C VAL A 170 -16.24 7.77 9.19
N VAL A 171 -15.58 6.62 9.29
CA VAL A 171 -16.23 5.33 9.59
C VAL A 171 -16.19 5.08 11.10
N GLU A 172 -15.02 5.21 11.72
CA GLU A 172 -14.86 5.11 13.18
C GLU A 172 -13.90 6.19 13.68
N ALA A 173 -14.18 6.70 14.88
CA ALA A 173 -13.36 7.70 15.57
C ALA A 173 -13.19 7.33 17.05
N ASN A 174 -12.33 8.07 17.74
CA ASN A 174 -12.02 7.87 19.16
C ASN A 174 -11.48 6.47 19.47
N LEU A 175 -10.67 5.93 18.56
CA LEU A 175 -10.10 4.60 18.68
C LEU A 175 -8.80 4.63 19.49
N MET A 176 -8.64 3.61 20.34
CA MET A 176 -7.34 3.29 20.93
C MET A 176 -6.41 2.73 19.83
N LYS A 177 -5.10 2.85 20.04
CA LYS A 177 -4.08 2.35 19.10
C LYS A 177 -4.30 0.87 18.70
N ALA A 178 -4.71 0.03 19.65
CA ALA A 178 -4.95 -1.39 19.41
C ALA A 178 -6.13 -1.65 18.45
N ASP A 179 -7.12 -0.77 18.38
CA ASP A 179 -8.34 -0.93 17.58
C ASP A 179 -8.34 -0.09 16.29
N TRP A 180 -7.23 0.56 16.00
CA TRP A 180 -7.07 1.46 14.88
C TRP A 180 -6.53 0.72 13.64
N PRO A 181 -7.33 0.53 12.60
CA PRO A 181 -6.89 -0.06 11.34
C PRO A 181 -6.16 1.00 10.51
N THR A 182 -4.87 0.84 10.32
CA THR A 182 -4.03 1.73 9.52
C THR A 182 -3.57 1.06 8.23
N GLU A 183 -3.07 1.85 7.28
CA GLU A 183 -2.44 1.38 6.04
C GLU A 183 -3.29 0.30 5.32
N GLN A 184 -4.58 0.57 5.16
CA GLN A 184 -5.53 -0.35 4.54
C GLN A 184 -5.18 -0.60 3.08
N CYS A 185 -5.20 -1.85 2.63
CA CYS A 185 -5.19 -2.22 1.22
C CYS A 185 -6.50 -2.91 0.88
N GLY A 186 -7.25 -2.37 -0.07
CA GLY A 186 -8.59 -2.83 -0.40
C GLY A 186 -8.75 -3.25 -1.86
N ILE A 187 -9.72 -4.13 -2.11
CA ILE A 187 -10.09 -4.64 -3.44
C ILE A 187 -11.61 -4.66 -3.57
N TYR A 188 -12.12 -4.21 -4.71
CA TYR A 188 -13.50 -4.42 -5.13
C TYR A 188 -13.66 -5.83 -5.74
N LEU A 189 -14.66 -6.57 -5.26
CA LEU A 189 -14.88 -7.98 -5.58
C LEU A 189 -16.07 -8.22 -6.52
N GLY A 190 -16.80 -7.17 -6.85
CA GLY A 190 -18.07 -7.26 -7.58
C GLY A 190 -19.28 -7.22 -6.63
N ASP A 191 -20.46 -6.96 -7.20
CA ASP A 191 -21.78 -6.98 -6.53
C ASP A 191 -21.83 -6.15 -5.23
N GLY A 192 -21.12 -5.01 -5.20
CA GLY A 192 -21.06 -4.12 -4.06
C GLY A 192 -20.12 -4.59 -2.94
N ARG A 193 -19.45 -5.73 -3.09
CA ARG A 193 -18.52 -6.27 -2.10
C ARG A 193 -17.14 -5.62 -2.22
N ILE A 194 -16.61 -5.15 -1.10
CA ILE A 194 -15.22 -4.69 -0.96
C ILE A 194 -14.61 -5.37 0.24
N ILE A 195 -13.40 -5.87 0.11
CA ILE A 195 -12.57 -6.35 1.22
C ILE A 195 -11.33 -5.49 1.34
N ALA A 196 -10.90 -5.22 2.58
CA ALA A 196 -9.60 -4.66 2.82
C ALA A 196 -8.93 -5.35 4.02
N ILE A 197 -7.61 -5.48 3.95
CA ILE A 197 -6.79 -5.83 5.11
C ILE A 197 -6.09 -4.57 5.59
N ALA A 198 -6.03 -4.40 6.91
CA ALA A 198 -5.42 -3.24 7.53
C ALA A 198 -4.38 -3.66 8.57
N ARG A 199 -3.35 -2.83 8.70
CA ARG A 199 -2.31 -2.97 9.69
C ARG A 199 -2.87 -2.70 11.10
N CYS A 200 -2.36 -3.45 12.09
CA CYS A 200 -2.53 -3.15 13.51
C CYS A 200 -1.27 -2.45 14.03
N GLU A 201 -1.44 -1.39 14.80
CA GLU A 201 -0.34 -0.59 15.33
C GLU A 201 0.29 -1.14 16.62
N VAL A 202 -0.18 -2.25 17.14
CA VAL A 202 0.45 -2.93 18.28
C VAL A 202 1.71 -3.65 17.83
N CYS A 203 2.84 -3.31 18.45
CA CYS A 203 4.16 -3.84 18.10
C CYS A 203 4.56 -5.08 18.91
N ASP A 204 4.03 -5.19 20.14
CA ASP A 204 4.37 -6.26 21.06
C ASP A 204 3.75 -7.59 20.62
N ASP A 205 4.38 -8.68 20.99
CA ASP A 205 3.84 -10.02 20.74
C ASP A 205 2.71 -10.34 21.71
N CYS A 206 1.51 -10.00 21.30
CA CYS A 206 0.30 -10.14 22.10
C CYS A 206 -0.90 -10.49 21.22
N PRO A 207 -2.01 -10.99 21.79
CA PRO A 207 -3.21 -11.36 21.03
C PRO A 207 -3.83 -10.21 20.22
N GLN A 208 -3.60 -8.95 20.63
CA GLN A 208 -4.10 -7.77 19.93
C GLN A 208 -3.31 -7.47 18.64
N ARG A 209 -2.07 -7.97 18.49
CA ARG A 209 -1.28 -7.81 17.27
C ARG A 209 -1.79 -8.73 16.18
N ARG A 210 -2.92 -8.33 15.57
CA ARG A 210 -3.55 -9.05 14.45
C ARG A 210 -3.98 -8.02 13.41
N GLN A 211 -3.78 -8.33 12.13
CA GLN A 211 -4.35 -7.52 11.06
C GLN A 211 -5.87 -7.47 11.19
N PHE A 212 -6.46 -6.39 10.68
CA PHE A 212 -7.90 -6.25 10.58
C PHE A 212 -8.36 -6.64 9.18
N GLN A 213 -9.54 -7.26 9.09
CA GLN A 213 -10.31 -7.42 7.88
C GLN A 213 -11.48 -6.46 7.92
N LEU A 214 -11.57 -5.61 6.90
CA LEU A 214 -12.64 -4.62 6.72
C LEU A 214 -13.48 -5.08 5.54
N GLN A 215 -14.79 -4.99 5.65
CA GLN A 215 -15.71 -5.45 4.62
C GLN A 215 -16.85 -4.47 4.42
N SER A 216 -17.28 -4.36 3.17
CA SER A 216 -18.51 -3.70 2.75
C SER A 216 -19.28 -4.60 1.77
N THR A 217 -20.59 -4.58 1.84
CA THR A 217 -21.49 -5.26 0.89
C THR A 217 -22.42 -4.29 0.15
N ASP A 218 -22.21 -2.98 0.32
CA ASP A 218 -23.05 -1.92 -0.17
C ASP A 218 -22.30 -0.82 -0.92
N PHE A 219 -21.25 -1.25 -1.66
CA PHE A 219 -20.40 -0.36 -2.46
C PHE A 219 -19.58 0.64 -1.60
N GLY A 220 -19.17 0.25 -0.39
CA GLY A 220 -18.36 1.08 0.50
C GLY A 220 -19.12 2.12 1.31
N LYS A 221 -20.46 2.02 1.40
CA LYS A 221 -21.28 2.95 2.22
C LYS A 221 -21.18 2.64 3.71
N THR A 222 -21.20 1.34 4.05
CA THR A 222 -21.05 0.85 5.41
C THR A 222 -19.94 -0.20 5.50
N TRP A 223 -19.35 -0.33 6.69
CA TRP A 223 -18.18 -1.17 6.91
C TRP A 223 -18.31 -1.99 8.19
N THR A 224 -17.85 -3.23 8.12
CA THR A 224 -17.58 -4.06 9.28
C THR A 224 -16.07 -4.19 9.48
N LYS A 225 -15.63 -4.26 10.73
CA LYS A 225 -14.22 -4.43 11.11
C LYS A 225 -14.08 -5.64 12.01
N MET A 226 -13.24 -6.58 11.62
CA MET A 226 -12.98 -7.83 12.35
C MET A 226 -11.48 -8.06 12.48
N ARG A 227 -11.07 -8.79 13.52
CA ARG A 227 -9.67 -9.20 13.64
C ARG A 227 -9.45 -10.52 12.91
N THR A 228 -8.31 -10.63 12.24
CA THR A 228 -7.86 -11.89 11.63
C THR A 228 -7.02 -12.70 12.60
N ASN A 229 -6.61 -13.92 12.19
CA ASN A 229 -5.57 -14.69 12.88
C ASN A 229 -4.14 -14.32 12.47
N ILE A 230 -3.95 -13.30 11.62
CA ILE A 230 -2.63 -12.90 11.10
C ILE A 230 -1.91 -12.02 12.13
N GLY A 231 -1.09 -12.64 12.97
CA GLY A 231 -0.30 -11.98 14.01
C GLY A 231 1.20 -12.11 13.84
N ASP A 232 1.64 -12.89 12.86
CA ASP A 232 3.03 -13.08 12.48
C ASP A 232 3.53 -11.94 11.56
N VAL A 233 3.02 -10.75 11.79
CA VAL A 233 3.33 -9.49 11.13
C VAL A 233 3.88 -8.51 12.17
N LYS A 234 4.80 -7.65 11.77
CA LYS A 234 5.31 -6.59 12.65
C LYS A 234 5.40 -5.29 11.90
N ILE A 235 4.49 -4.37 12.22
CA ILE A 235 4.44 -2.98 11.73
C ILE A 235 4.68 -2.91 10.21
N SER A 236 3.86 -3.58 9.44
CA SER A 236 3.99 -3.63 7.98
C SER A 236 2.64 -3.46 7.29
N THR A 237 2.66 -2.68 6.23
CA THR A 237 1.55 -2.49 5.31
C THR A 237 1.19 -3.81 4.65
N PRO A 238 -0.08 -4.22 4.63
CA PRO A 238 -0.56 -5.32 3.78
C PRO A 238 -0.64 -4.88 2.32
N SER A 239 -0.55 -5.84 1.40
CA SER A 239 -0.87 -5.61 -0.01
C SER A 239 -1.60 -6.81 -0.58
N LEU A 240 -2.72 -6.57 -1.26
CA LEU A 240 -3.65 -7.60 -1.69
C LEU A 240 -3.62 -7.82 -3.19
N ILE A 241 -3.77 -9.07 -3.60
CA ILE A 241 -4.13 -9.49 -4.97
C ILE A 241 -5.34 -10.41 -4.87
N TYR A 242 -6.33 -10.18 -5.72
CA TYR A 242 -7.47 -11.10 -5.90
C TYR A 242 -7.44 -11.67 -7.30
N ASP A 243 -7.38 -12.98 -7.39
CA ASP A 243 -7.52 -13.72 -8.65
C ASP A 243 -8.97 -14.20 -8.78
N ALA A 244 -9.75 -13.48 -9.57
CA ALA A 244 -11.15 -13.81 -9.80
C ALA A 244 -11.36 -15.14 -10.53
N SER A 245 -10.36 -15.65 -11.25
CA SER A 245 -10.46 -16.93 -11.97
C SER A 245 -10.39 -18.13 -11.03
N THR A 246 -9.69 -18.00 -9.92
CA THR A 246 -9.52 -19.05 -8.90
C THR A 246 -10.28 -18.75 -7.60
N GLY A 247 -10.76 -17.52 -7.41
CA GLY A 247 -11.34 -17.06 -6.15
C GLY A 247 -10.32 -16.88 -5.02
N LEU A 248 -9.02 -16.89 -5.35
CA LEU A 248 -7.96 -16.77 -4.35
C LEU A 248 -7.66 -15.31 -4.03
N LEU A 249 -7.57 -15.02 -2.75
CA LEU A 249 -7.07 -13.77 -2.20
C LEU A 249 -5.69 -13.98 -1.61
N TYR A 250 -4.73 -13.18 -2.06
CA TYR A 250 -3.36 -13.17 -1.59
C TYR A 250 -3.14 -11.93 -0.72
N ASN A 251 -2.64 -12.11 0.50
CA ASN A 251 -2.25 -11.04 1.40
C ASN A 251 -0.74 -11.10 1.61
N TYR A 252 -0.02 -10.10 1.09
CA TYR A 252 1.42 -9.93 1.25
C TYR A 252 1.71 -8.97 2.41
N TYR A 253 2.70 -9.30 3.23
CA TYR A 253 3.12 -8.47 4.36
C TYR A 253 4.54 -8.79 4.81
N PHE A 254 5.16 -7.86 5.51
CA PHE A 254 6.48 -8.06 6.08
C PHE A 254 6.41 -8.44 7.56
N HIS A 255 7.37 -9.27 8.00
CA HIS A 255 7.72 -9.39 9.41
C HIS A 255 9.04 -8.67 9.65
N ARG A 256 9.00 -7.39 10.02
CA ARG A 256 10.17 -6.54 10.21
C ARG A 256 11.18 -7.10 11.22
N GLY A 257 10.73 -7.76 12.29
CA GLY A 257 11.62 -8.38 13.27
C GLY A 257 12.45 -9.56 12.74
N MET A 258 12.13 -10.08 11.54
CA MET A 258 12.81 -11.22 10.92
C MET A 258 13.37 -10.89 9.53
N GLY A 259 13.03 -9.75 8.95
CA GLY A 259 13.40 -9.38 7.59
C GLY A 259 12.78 -10.28 6.51
N PHE A 260 11.56 -10.77 6.74
CA PHE A 260 10.87 -11.72 5.87
C PHE A 260 9.68 -11.07 5.17
N LEU A 261 9.63 -11.24 3.84
CA LEU A 261 8.42 -11.04 3.06
C LEU A 261 7.63 -12.35 3.06
N LYS A 262 6.38 -12.27 3.50
CA LYS A 262 5.45 -13.39 3.63
C LYS A 262 4.21 -13.14 2.79
N ARG A 263 3.50 -14.21 2.44
CA ARG A 263 2.13 -14.14 1.96
C ARG A 263 1.25 -15.21 2.61
N ARG A 264 -0.05 -14.92 2.69
CA ARG A 264 -1.08 -15.91 2.98
C ARG A 264 -2.03 -15.97 1.80
N VAL A 265 -2.50 -17.16 1.46
CA VAL A 265 -3.37 -17.41 0.31
C VAL A 265 -4.60 -18.13 0.80
N ALA A 266 -5.78 -17.57 0.57
CA ALA A 266 -7.04 -18.14 0.98
C ALA A 266 -8.08 -18.07 -0.14
N LEU A 267 -9.00 -19.02 -0.18
CA LEU A 267 -10.24 -18.82 -0.92
C LEU A 267 -11.02 -17.67 -0.28
N LEU A 268 -11.42 -16.69 -1.06
CA LEU A 268 -12.13 -15.52 -0.55
C LEU A 268 -13.35 -15.89 0.28
N GLU A 269 -14.16 -16.82 -0.22
CA GLU A 269 -15.40 -17.23 0.45
C GLU A 269 -15.15 -17.95 1.79
N SER A 270 -13.97 -18.56 1.98
CA SER A 270 -13.63 -19.22 3.26
C SER A 270 -13.29 -18.22 4.37
N ILE A 271 -12.78 -17.05 4.01
CA ILE A 271 -12.37 -16.02 4.98
C ILE A 271 -13.34 -14.84 5.06
N TRP A 272 -14.32 -14.78 4.15
CA TRP A 272 -15.30 -13.69 4.15
C TRP A 272 -16.08 -13.63 5.45
N ASP A 273 -16.72 -14.74 5.84
CA ASP A 273 -17.46 -14.82 7.10
C ASP A 273 -16.59 -15.29 8.28
N HIS A 274 -15.41 -15.81 8.00
CA HIS A 274 -14.49 -16.38 8.98
C HIS A 274 -13.09 -15.75 8.89
N PRO A 275 -12.90 -14.50 9.30
CA PRO A 275 -11.64 -13.75 9.15
C PRO A 275 -10.48 -14.35 9.95
N THR A 276 -10.74 -15.32 10.83
CA THR A 276 -9.73 -16.05 11.60
C THR A 276 -9.23 -17.33 10.91
N ASP A 277 -9.74 -17.65 9.72
CA ASP A 277 -9.43 -18.89 9.00
C ASP A 277 -8.40 -18.69 7.88
N TRP A 278 -7.62 -17.60 7.93
CA TRP A 278 -6.48 -17.45 7.03
C TRP A 278 -5.49 -18.60 7.22
N PRO A 279 -5.10 -19.33 6.15
CA PRO A 279 -4.08 -20.37 6.20
C PRO A 279 -2.74 -19.87 6.71
N ASP A 280 -1.82 -20.77 7.01
CA ASP A 280 -0.45 -20.44 7.37
C ASP A 280 0.26 -19.70 6.24
N PHE A 281 1.29 -18.93 6.60
CA PHE A 281 2.02 -18.13 5.63
C PHE A 281 2.97 -18.99 4.77
N GLU A 282 3.18 -18.51 3.56
CA GLU A 282 4.26 -18.91 2.69
C GLU A 282 5.38 -17.86 2.76
N LEU A 283 6.62 -18.32 2.80
CA LEU A 283 7.79 -17.45 2.77
C LEU A 283 8.08 -17.07 1.32
N VAL A 284 8.06 -15.77 1.01
CA VAL A 284 8.27 -15.24 -0.34
C VAL A 284 9.73 -14.82 -0.53
N ALA A 285 10.29 -14.03 0.41
CA ALA A 285 11.68 -13.60 0.36
C ALA A 285 12.25 -13.43 1.78
N THR A 286 13.58 -13.56 1.88
CA THR A 286 14.35 -13.43 3.12
C THR A 286 15.55 -12.49 2.90
N GLY A 287 16.27 -12.18 3.98
CA GLY A 287 17.54 -11.44 3.92
C GLY A 287 17.38 -9.92 3.82
N SER A 288 16.16 -9.40 4.02
CA SER A 288 15.95 -7.96 4.17
C SER A 288 16.42 -7.49 5.56
N ALA A 289 16.55 -6.18 5.73
CA ALA A 289 16.75 -5.59 7.06
C ALA A 289 15.64 -6.04 8.01
N ASN A 290 15.95 -6.18 9.29
CA ASN A 290 15.06 -6.75 10.30
C ASN A 290 14.41 -5.68 11.20
N ASP A 291 14.39 -4.45 10.76
CA ASP A 291 13.84 -3.29 11.46
C ASP A 291 12.96 -2.43 10.55
N HIS A 292 12.76 -1.15 10.89
CA HIS A 292 11.96 -0.21 10.11
C HIS A 292 12.64 0.26 8.81
N HIS A 293 13.89 -0.13 8.55
CA HIS A 293 14.60 0.14 7.30
C HIS A 293 14.28 -0.91 6.21
N ALA A 294 13.27 -1.74 6.41
CA ALA A 294 12.68 -2.62 5.40
C ALA A 294 11.16 -2.67 5.52
N GLY A 295 10.50 -3.05 4.43
CA GLY A 295 9.07 -3.34 4.44
C GLY A 295 8.26 -2.48 3.49
N ASN A 296 7.00 -2.22 3.85
CA ASN A 296 5.99 -1.53 3.04
C ASN A 296 5.87 -2.16 1.64
N VAL A 297 5.58 -3.47 1.63
CA VAL A 297 5.36 -4.17 0.37
C VAL A 297 4.15 -3.61 -0.35
N ASN A 298 4.30 -3.40 -1.66
CA ASN A 298 3.21 -3.11 -2.57
C ASN A 298 3.28 -4.07 -3.75
N VAL A 299 2.15 -4.65 -4.15
CA VAL A 299 2.12 -5.75 -5.12
C VAL A 299 1.18 -5.42 -6.27
N VAL A 300 1.54 -5.92 -7.46
CA VAL A 300 0.66 -5.96 -8.62
C VAL A 300 0.81 -7.31 -9.32
N ALA A 301 -0.26 -7.82 -9.89
CA ALA A 301 -0.24 -9.05 -10.68
C ALA A 301 -0.23 -8.73 -12.18
N GLU A 302 0.63 -9.43 -12.93
CA GLU A 302 0.64 -9.39 -14.38
C GLU A 302 1.07 -10.75 -14.94
N ASN A 303 0.27 -11.31 -15.83
CA ASN A 303 0.56 -12.59 -16.52
C ASN A 303 0.91 -13.74 -15.54
N GLY A 304 0.22 -13.85 -14.40
CA GLY A 304 0.44 -14.91 -13.42
C GLY A 304 1.64 -14.69 -12.50
N VAL A 305 2.35 -13.58 -12.65
CA VAL A 305 3.46 -13.18 -11.77
C VAL A 305 3.00 -12.05 -10.86
N HIS A 306 3.30 -12.14 -9.57
CA HIS A 306 3.07 -11.10 -8.59
C HIS A 306 4.38 -10.32 -8.35
N TYR A 307 4.40 -9.07 -8.75
CA TYR A 307 5.56 -8.19 -8.60
C TYR A 307 5.47 -7.45 -7.26
N CYS A 308 6.32 -7.86 -6.31
CA CYS A 308 6.34 -7.34 -4.95
C CYS A 308 7.43 -6.28 -4.82
N ALA A 309 7.06 -5.01 -4.80
CA ALA A 309 7.97 -3.90 -4.56
C ALA A 309 8.07 -3.63 -3.05
N TYR A 310 9.29 -3.49 -2.54
CA TYR A 310 9.55 -3.12 -1.14
C TYR A 310 10.91 -2.42 -1.03
N TYR A 311 11.26 -1.92 0.15
CA TYR A 311 12.57 -1.33 0.38
C TYR A 311 13.33 -2.09 1.47
N SER A 312 14.67 -2.04 1.41
CA SER A 312 15.53 -2.64 2.41
C SER A 312 16.91 -1.96 2.43
N GLY A 313 17.50 -1.84 3.61
CA GLY A 313 18.81 -1.25 3.81
C GLY A 313 19.11 -0.94 5.27
N ASP A 314 19.69 0.22 5.51
CA ASP A 314 20.02 0.74 6.84
C ASP A 314 19.55 2.20 7.02
N GLU A 315 19.91 2.83 8.14
CA GLU A 315 19.50 4.19 8.48
C GLU A 315 19.98 5.26 7.48
N ASN A 316 21.06 5.00 6.75
CA ASN A 316 21.69 5.96 5.86
C ASN A 316 21.45 5.65 4.38
N ASN A 317 21.14 4.40 4.07
CA ASN A 317 21.01 3.95 2.70
C ASN A 317 20.05 2.77 2.58
N THR A 318 18.99 2.96 1.80
CA THR A 318 18.05 1.89 1.45
C THR A 318 17.91 1.80 -0.06
N ALA A 319 17.65 0.58 -0.55
CA ALA A 319 17.30 0.33 -1.94
C ALA A 319 15.81 0.00 -2.06
N VAL A 320 15.19 0.39 -3.16
CA VAL A 320 13.91 -0.16 -3.60
C VAL A 320 14.18 -1.36 -4.47
N VAL A 321 13.55 -2.48 -4.13
CA VAL A 321 13.73 -3.75 -4.82
C VAL A 321 12.38 -4.32 -5.25
N MET A 322 12.40 -5.21 -6.25
CA MET A 322 11.26 -5.90 -6.80
C MET A 322 11.50 -7.41 -6.72
N TYR A 323 10.60 -8.15 -6.11
CA TYR A 323 10.62 -9.60 -6.09
C TYR A 323 9.48 -10.15 -6.96
N PRO A 324 9.78 -10.86 -8.07
CA PRO A 324 8.76 -11.56 -8.84
C PRO A 324 8.40 -12.88 -8.14
N ALA A 325 7.19 -12.97 -7.62
CA ALA A 325 6.65 -14.19 -7.02
C ALA A 325 5.67 -14.87 -7.99
N GLU A 326 5.71 -16.17 -8.09
CA GLU A 326 4.70 -16.91 -8.85
C GLU A 326 3.36 -16.87 -8.11
N GLY A 327 2.27 -16.65 -8.83
CA GLY A 327 0.93 -16.94 -8.37
C GLY A 327 0.79 -18.45 -8.13
N THR A 328 -0.08 -18.87 -7.21
CA THR A 328 -0.36 -20.30 -7.00
C THR A 328 -1.05 -20.84 -8.25
N LYS A 329 -0.49 -21.88 -8.86
CA LYS A 329 -1.18 -22.61 -9.94
C LYS A 329 -2.37 -23.33 -9.29
N ALA A 330 -3.56 -23.14 -9.84
CA ALA A 330 -4.70 -23.98 -9.45
C ALA A 330 -4.31 -25.44 -9.73
N THR A 331 -4.28 -26.25 -8.67
CA THR A 331 -4.07 -27.71 -8.75
C THR A 331 -5.35 -28.40 -9.15
#